data_95ac2ab21b3cd9e5eaeb57b8606105b1
#
_entry.id   95ac2ab21b3cd9e5eaeb57b8606105b1
#
_cell.length_a   1.000
_cell.length_b   1.000
_cell.length_c   1.000
_cell.angle_alpha   90.00
_cell.angle_beta   90.00
_cell.angle_gamma   90.00
#
_symmetry.space_group_name_H-M   'P 1'
#
loop_
_entity.id
_entity.type
_entity.pdbx_description
1 polymer ?
#
loop_
_entity_poly.entity_id
_entity_poly.type
_entity_poly.pdbx_seq_one_letter_code
_entity_poly.pdbx_strand_id
1 'polypeptide(L)'
;MEIQELVKKAFQRDLSDPSALNDAFDSLRLLEPEDFTLAHERNKEVRRLSAKFATEQKSIRMFELNKRSLLFDAPYDFDAHCRYIEWNREPSKRFYLPRRKQLYRVAKALQRLADNELDLLAISLPPGVGKTTLALFFLTWLGGRNPEKPILGGSHSNAFLRGVYEECIRCLLYTSP
;
A
#
# COMPACT_ATOMS: atom_id res chain seq x y z
N MET A 1 -10.27 8.41 -29.25
CA MET A 1 -9.12 9.07 -28.59
C MET A 1 -8.48 7.98 -27.74
N GLU A 2 -7.26 7.61 -28.04
CA GLU A 2 -6.57 6.55 -27.28
C GLU A 2 -6.43 6.97 -25.83
N ILE A 3 -6.62 6.05 -24.88
CA ILE A 3 -6.56 6.31 -23.45
C ILE A 3 -5.19 6.89 -23.05
N GLN A 4 -4.10 6.42 -23.68
CA GLN A 4 -2.77 6.97 -23.46
C GLN A 4 -2.66 8.46 -23.80
N GLU A 5 -3.33 8.93 -24.86
CA GLU A 5 -3.34 10.34 -25.21
C GLU A 5 -4.15 11.19 -24.23
N LEU A 6 -5.23 10.63 -23.70
CA LEU A 6 -6.01 11.25 -22.63
C LEU A 6 -5.17 11.43 -21.35
N VAL A 7 -4.46 10.39 -20.92
CA VAL A 7 -3.56 10.44 -19.76
C VAL A 7 -2.46 11.48 -19.99
N LYS A 8 -1.81 11.46 -21.16
CA LYS A 8 -0.78 12.44 -21.51
C LYS A 8 -1.29 13.87 -21.39
N LYS A 9 -2.47 14.18 -21.92
CA LYS A 9 -3.11 15.50 -21.82
C LYS A 9 -3.43 15.86 -20.37
N ALA A 10 -3.93 14.92 -19.58
CA ALA A 10 -4.23 15.15 -18.17
C ALA A 10 -2.97 15.53 -17.37
N PHE A 11 -1.83 14.85 -17.63
CA PHE A 11 -0.55 15.11 -16.96
C PHE A 11 0.20 16.32 -17.51
N GLN A 12 -0.20 16.89 -18.64
CA GLN A 12 0.36 18.15 -19.18
C GLN A 12 -0.29 19.40 -18.56
N ARG A 13 -1.41 19.25 -17.85
CA ARG A 13 -2.07 20.34 -17.15
C ARG A 13 -1.28 20.75 -15.89
N ASP A 14 -1.59 21.89 -15.35
CA ASP A 14 -1.00 22.33 -14.08
C ASP A 14 -1.50 21.43 -12.93
N LEU A 15 -0.66 20.46 -12.54
CA LEU A 15 -0.98 19.52 -11.46
C LEU A 15 -0.91 20.14 -10.05
N SER A 16 -0.63 21.44 -9.93
CA SER A 16 -0.80 22.17 -8.66
C SER A 16 -2.27 22.49 -8.38
N ASP A 17 -3.11 22.49 -9.41
CA ASP A 17 -4.56 22.57 -9.26
C ASP A 17 -5.15 21.25 -8.78
N PRO A 18 -5.89 21.24 -7.65
CA PRO A 18 -6.54 20.04 -7.11
C PRO A 18 -7.46 19.32 -8.09
N SER A 19 -8.14 20.06 -8.98
CA SER A 19 -9.03 19.48 -9.97
C SER A 19 -8.24 18.76 -11.07
N ALA A 20 -7.21 19.42 -11.60
CA ALA A 20 -6.35 18.83 -12.62
C ALA A 20 -5.64 17.56 -12.10
N LEU A 21 -5.17 17.55 -10.85
CA LEU A 21 -4.53 16.37 -10.25
C LEU A 21 -5.54 15.24 -10.03
N ASN A 22 -6.79 15.53 -9.68
CA ASN A 22 -7.83 14.51 -9.59
C ASN A 22 -8.19 13.94 -10.96
N ASP A 23 -8.34 14.78 -11.99
CA ASP A 23 -8.58 14.33 -13.37
C ASP A 23 -7.43 13.43 -13.89
N ALA A 24 -6.18 13.80 -13.55
CA ALA A 24 -5.02 12.98 -13.86
C ALA A 24 -5.10 11.60 -13.19
N PHE A 25 -5.47 11.54 -11.90
CA PHE A 25 -5.69 10.27 -11.20
C PHE A 25 -6.81 9.45 -11.82
N ASP A 26 -7.95 10.06 -12.13
CA ASP A 26 -9.10 9.34 -12.70
C ASP A 26 -8.76 8.80 -14.11
N SER A 27 -7.91 9.49 -14.88
CA SER A 27 -7.41 8.98 -16.16
C SER A 27 -6.54 7.73 -16.01
N LEU A 28 -5.79 7.58 -14.89
CA LEU A 28 -4.99 6.39 -14.62
C LEU A 28 -5.86 5.15 -14.36
N ARG A 29 -7.03 5.32 -13.76
CA ARG A 29 -7.98 4.22 -13.54
C ARG A 29 -8.54 3.67 -14.86
N LEU A 30 -8.62 4.51 -15.89
CA LEU A 30 -9.01 4.08 -17.24
C LEU A 30 -7.83 3.41 -17.96
N LEU A 31 -6.59 3.84 -17.68
CA LEU A 31 -5.38 3.28 -18.28
C LEU A 31 -5.02 1.92 -17.70
N GLU A 32 -5.29 1.67 -16.41
CA GLU A 32 -4.84 0.46 -15.70
C GLU A 32 -5.12 -0.86 -16.44
N PRO A 33 -6.32 -1.08 -17.04
CA PRO A 33 -6.60 -2.31 -17.79
C PRO A 33 -5.79 -2.46 -19.09
N GLU A 34 -5.30 -1.34 -19.68
CA GLU A 34 -4.55 -1.33 -20.95
C GLU A 34 -3.04 -1.33 -20.70
N ASP A 35 -2.57 -0.53 -19.74
CA ASP A 35 -1.16 -0.40 -19.39
C ASP A 35 -1.00 -0.26 -17.88
N PHE A 36 -1.01 -1.42 -17.22
CA PHE A 36 -0.84 -1.52 -15.78
C PHE A 36 0.42 -0.83 -15.26
N THR A 37 1.55 -1.07 -15.93
CA THR A 37 2.85 -0.55 -15.48
C THR A 37 2.89 0.96 -15.50
N LEU A 38 2.47 1.56 -16.60
CA LEU A 38 2.45 3.01 -16.77
C LEU A 38 1.46 3.67 -15.78
N ALA A 39 0.27 3.07 -15.59
CA ALA A 39 -0.72 3.59 -14.66
C ALA A 39 -0.17 3.68 -13.22
N HIS A 40 0.46 2.62 -12.72
CA HIS A 40 1.03 2.58 -11.37
C HIS A 40 2.32 3.42 -11.23
N GLU A 41 3.12 3.55 -12.27
CA GLU A 41 4.26 4.49 -12.27
C GLU A 41 3.80 5.93 -12.16
N ARG A 42 2.83 6.35 -12.95
CA ARG A 42 2.26 7.69 -12.91
C ARG A 42 1.52 7.98 -11.61
N ASN A 43 0.87 6.98 -11.02
CA ASN A 43 0.22 7.14 -9.71
C ASN A 43 1.21 7.51 -8.58
N LYS A 44 2.49 7.15 -8.68
CA LYS A 44 3.53 7.60 -7.73
C LYS A 44 3.66 9.12 -7.70
N GLU A 45 3.54 9.77 -8.87
CA GLU A 45 3.56 11.24 -8.98
C GLU A 45 2.31 11.86 -8.35
N VAL A 46 1.12 11.36 -8.68
CA VAL A 46 -0.15 11.80 -8.06
C VAL A 46 -0.06 11.68 -6.54
N ARG A 47 0.42 10.56 -6.02
CA ARG A 47 0.59 10.31 -4.58
C ARG A 47 1.56 11.29 -3.93
N ARG A 48 2.68 11.59 -4.59
CA ARG A 48 3.67 12.55 -4.10
C ARG A 48 3.08 13.97 -4.04
N LEU A 49 2.42 14.41 -5.11
CA LEU A 49 1.85 15.75 -5.20
C LEU A 49 0.66 15.92 -4.25
N SER A 50 -0.27 14.95 -4.21
CA SER A 50 -1.41 15.00 -3.30
C SER A 50 -0.99 15.02 -1.83
N ALA A 51 0.04 14.25 -1.43
CA ALA A 51 0.58 14.30 -0.07
C ALA A 51 1.20 15.66 0.27
N LYS A 52 1.96 16.25 -0.67
CA LYS A 52 2.55 17.58 -0.52
C LYS A 52 1.47 18.64 -0.34
N PHE A 53 0.51 18.72 -1.24
CA PHE A 53 -0.55 19.73 -1.20
C PHE A 53 -1.54 19.52 -0.06
N ALA A 54 -1.81 18.27 0.35
CA ALA A 54 -2.59 17.99 1.55
C ALA A 54 -1.99 18.65 2.80
N THR A 55 -0.64 18.65 2.90
CA THR A 55 0.07 19.24 4.04
C THR A 55 0.22 20.78 3.90
N GLU A 56 0.66 21.25 2.74
CA GLU A 56 0.96 22.69 2.50
C GLU A 56 -0.32 23.54 2.45
N GLN A 57 -1.36 23.04 1.79
CA GLN A 57 -2.61 23.77 1.59
C GLN A 57 -3.71 23.38 2.58
N LYS A 58 -3.46 22.43 3.49
CA LYS A 58 -4.46 21.82 4.39
C LYS A 58 -5.72 21.38 3.67
N SER A 59 -5.57 20.90 2.44
CA SER A 59 -6.68 20.57 1.55
C SER A 59 -7.22 19.17 1.83
N ILE A 60 -8.47 19.09 2.28
CA ILE A 60 -9.19 17.83 2.49
C ILE A 60 -9.27 17.04 1.17
N ARG A 61 -9.49 17.72 0.03
CA ARG A 61 -9.54 17.07 -1.28
C ARG A 61 -8.24 16.37 -1.63
N MET A 62 -7.09 17.00 -1.34
CA MET A 62 -5.78 16.41 -1.58
C MET A 62 -5.49 15.25 -0.62
N PHE A 63 -5.97 15.35 0.61
CA PHE A 63 -5.89 14.26 1.58
C PHE A 63 -6.68 13.02 1.10
N GLU A 64 -7.91 13.21 0.63
CA GLU A 64 -8.73 12.13 0.08
C GLU A 64 -8.16 11.56 -1.23
N LEU A 65 -7.62 12.42 -2.10
CA LEU A 65 -6.95 11.97 -3.32
C LEU A 65 -5.71 11.11 -2.99
N ASN A 66 -4.92 11.49 -1.98
CA ASN A 66 -3.78 10.70 -1.52
C ASN A 66 -4.20 9.32 -1.02
N LYS A 67 -5.31 9.26 -0.27
CA LYS A 67 -5.91 7.99 0.19
C LYS A 67 -6.34 7.11 -0.99
N ARG A 68 -7.04 7.68 -1.99
CA ARG A 68 -7.46 6.96 -3.21
C ARG A 68 -6.25 6.45 -4.01
N SER A 69 -5.20 7.25 -4.13
CA SER A 69 -3.95 6.86 -4.77
C SER A 69 -3.24 5.71 -4.04
N LEU A 70 -3.28 5.69 -2.70
CA LEU A 70 -2.77 4.57 -1.92
C LEU A 70 -3.61 3.31 -2.13
N LEU A 71 -4.95 3.44 -2.13
CA LEU A 71 -5.85 2.32 -2.38
C LEU A 71 -5.65 1.71 -3.76
N PHE A 72 -5.42 2.54 -4.78
CA PHE A 72 -5.16 2.11 -6.15
C PHE A 72 -3.92 1.20 -6.24
N ASP A 73 -2.84 1.52 -5.52
CA ASP A 73 -1.63 0.70 -5.51
C ASP A 73 -1.65 -0.42 -4.44
N ALA A 74 -2.49 -0.33 -3.41
CA ALA A 74 -2.47 -1.24 -2.26
C ALA A 74 -2.58 -2.73 -2.61
N PRO A 75 -3.34 -3.18 -3.63
CA PRO A 75 -3.36 -4.59 -4.03
C PRO A 75 -2.02 -5.10 -4.55
N TYR A 76 -1.17 -4.21 -5.08
CA TYR A 76 0.06 -4.56 -5.81
C TYR A 76 1.35 -4.10 -5.13
N ASP A 77 1.30 -3.05 -4.31
CA ASP A 77 2.45 -2.49 -3.56
C ASP A 77 2.23 -2.63 -2.06
N PHE A 78 3.07 -3.44 -1.42
CA PHE A 78 2.95 -3.72 0.01
C PHE A 78 3.18 -2.49 0.90
N ASP A 79 4.05 -1.54 0.51
CA ASP A 79 4.20 -0.27 1.23
C ASP A 79 2.92 0.58 1.15
N ALA A 80 2.30 0.64 -0.02
CA ALA A 80 1.02 1.34 -0.20
C ALA A 80 -0.09 0.68 0.64
N HIS A 81 -0.16 -0.65 0.67
CA HIS A 81 -1.08 -1.41 1.52
C HIS A 81 -0.89 -1.07 3.00
N CYS A 82 0.32 -1.18 3.53
CA CYS A 82 0.60 -0.86 4.94
C CYS A 82 0.20 0.57 5.31
N ARG A 83 0.41 1.52 4.40
CA ARG A 83 0.01 2.93 4.60
C ARG A 83 -1.50 3.11 4.54
N TYR A 84 -2.17 2.40 3.63
CA TYR A 84 -3.62 2.49 3.45
C TYR A 84 -4.38 1.93 4.65
N ILE A 85 -4.03 0.74 5.15
CA ILE A 85 -4.71 0.11 6.30
C ILE A 85 -4.57 0.91 7.60
N GLU A 86 -3.52 1.74 7.70
CA GLU A 86 -3.31 2.63 8.85
C GLU A 86 -3.90 4.03 8.65
N TRP A 87 -4.47 4.33 7.48
CA TRP A 87 -4.93 5.66 7.14
C TRP A 87 -5.92 6.24 8.16
N ASN A 88 -6.93 5.46 8.51
CA ASN A 88 -7.99 5.86 9.44
C ASN A 88 -7.67 5.53 10.91
N ARG A 89 -6.50 4.92 11.20
CA ARG A 89 -6.12 4.61 12.58
C ARG A 89 -5.67 5.86 13.33
N GLU A 90 -6.03 5.93 14.60
CA GLU A 90 -5.48 6.95 15.50
C GLU A 90 -3.95 6.91 15.48
N PRO A 91 -3.26 8.07 15.54
CA PRO A 91 -1.80 8.12 15.49
C PRO A 91 -1.11 7.23 16.51
N SER A 92 -1.67 7.09 17.72
CA SER A 92 -1.16 6.24 18.80
C SER A 92 -1.25 4.74 18.51
N LYS A 93 -2.17 4.33 17.63
CA LYS A 93 -2.39 2.94 17.21
C LYS A 93 -1.71 2.58 15.91
N ARG A 94 -1.02 3.52 15.26
CA ARG A 94 -0.27 3.28 14.03
C ARG A 94 1.03 2.56 14.33
N PHE A 95 1.28 1.51 13.58
CA PHE A 95 2.50 0.70 13.67
C PHE A 95 3.51 1.04 12.57
N TYR A 96 3.09 0.96 11.31
CA TYR A 96 3.96 1.05 10.15
C TYR A 96 4.39 2.50 9.86
N LEU A 97 3.44 3.43 9.84
CA LEU A 97 3.71 4.82 9.47
C LEU A 97 4.80 5.47 10.33
N PRO A 98 4.82 5.36 11.67
CA PRO A 98 5.88 5.93 12.50
C PRO A 98 7.25 5.26 12.28
N ARG A 99 7.25 3.99 11.88
CA ARG A 99 8.46 3.17 11.69
C ARG A 99 8.82 2.97 10.23
N ARG A 100 8.10 3.56 9.29
CA ARG A 100 8.26 3.34 7.86
C ARG A 100 9.69 3.54 7.38
N LYS A 101 10.38 4.56 7.87
CA LYS A 101 11.79 4.82 7.51
C LYS A 101 12.71 3.62 7.81
N GLN A 102 12.44 2.90 8.89
CA GLN A 102 13.22 1.72 9.31
C GLN A 102 12.73 0.44 8.61
N LEU A 103 11.40 0.28 8.46
CA LEU A 103 10.78 -0.93 7.94
C LEU A 103 10.68 -0.98 6.41
N TYR A 104 10.87 0.16 5.72
CA TYR A 104 10.69 0.26 4.27
C TYR A 104 11.56 -0.72 3.48
N ARG A 105 12.84 -0.91 3.90
CA ARG A 105 13.73 -1.87 3.24
C ARG A 105 13.21 -3.30 3.39
N VAL A 106 12.67 -3.64 4.55
CA VAL A 106 12.08 -4.96 4.81
C VAL A 106 10.80 -5.13 4.01
N ALA A 107 9.95 -4.10 3.97
CA ALA A 107 8.72 -4.12 3.16
C ALA A 107 9.03 -4.31 1.66
N LYS A 108 10.08 -3.69 1.14
CA LYS A 108 10.53 -3.92 -0.24
C LYS A 108 11.11 -5.32 -0.47
N ALA A 109 11.79 -5.90 0.50
CA ALA A 109 12.24 -7.30 0.40
C ALA A 109 11.06 -8.28 0.42
N LEU A 110 10.05 -8.04 1.25
CA LEU A 110 8.81 -8.80 1.27
C LEU A 110 8.03 -8.67 -0.04
N GLN A 111 8.01 -7.47 -0.65
CA GLN A 111 7.44 -7.27 -1.98
C GLN A 111 8.12 -8.17 -3.01
N ARG A 112 9.45 -8.17 -3.06
CA ARG A 112 10.23 -9.00 -3.99
C ARG A 112 9.97 -10.50 -3.80
N LEU A 113 9.79 -10.93 -2.54
CA LEU A 113 9.40 -12.32 -2.24
C LEU A 113 8.00 -12.63 -2.81
N ALA A 114 7.04 -11.72 -2.63
CA ALA A 114 5.68 -11.89 -3.15
C ALA A 114 5.61 -11.87 -4.69
N ASP A 115 6.54 -11.16 -5.32
CA ASP A 115 6.65 -11.05 -6.79
C ASP A 115 7.50 -12.18 -7.40
N ASN A 116 7.90 -13.19 -6.59
CA ASN A 116 8.75 -14.34 -6.97
C ASN A 116 10.15 -13.94 -7.50
N GLU A 117 10.66 -12.77 -7.10
CA GLU A 117 12.05 -12.38 -7.36
C GLU A 117 13.04 -13.02 -6.36
N LEU A 118 12.52 -13.54 -5.25
CA LEU A 118 13.25 -14.24 -4.20
C LEU A 118 12.55 -15.54 -3.85
N ASP A 119 13.32 -16.64 -3.76
CA ASP A 119 12.80 -17.94 -3.30
C ASP A 119 12.75 -18.04 -1.77
N LEU A 120 13.59 -17.27 -1.09
CA LEU A 120 13.72 -17.28 0.37
C LEU A 120 14.07 -15.88 0.88
N LEU A 121 13.47 -15.49 1.99
CA LEU A 121 13.80 -14.26 2.70
C LEU A 121 13.98 -14.54 4.20
N ALA A 122 15.17 -14.33 4.72
CA ALA A 122 15.47 -14.35 6.16
C ALA A 122 15.45 -12.91 6.70
N ILE A 123 14.62 -12.66 7.74
CA ILE A 123 14.49 -11.33 8.36
C ILE A 123 15.04 -11.36 9.78
N SER A 124 16.13 -10.64 10.01
CA SER A 124 16.71 -10.41 11.33
C SER A 124 16.60 -8.92 11.68
N LEU A 125 15.86 -8.61 12.73
CA LEU A 125 15.67 -7.26 13.26
C LEU A 125 15.76 -7.28 14.78
N PRO A 126 16.14 -6.18 15.43
CA PRO A 126 16.15 -6.07 16.89
C PRO A 126 14.77 -6.38 17.50
N PRO A 127 14.70 -6.82 18.78
CA PRO A 127 13.46 -6.96 19.51
C PRO A 127 12.69 -5.64 19.56
N GLY A 128 11.36 -5.70 19.55
CA GLY A 128 10.50 -4.51 19.70
C GLY A 128 10.30 -3.66 18.42
N VAL A 129 11.02 -3.91 17.34
CA VAL A 129 10.85 -3.19 16.06
C VAL A 129 9.52 -3.52 15.38
N GLY A 130 8.88 -4.66 15.75
CA GLY A 130 7.58 -5.05 15.23
C GLY A 130 7.63 -6.03 14.07
N LYS A 131 8.61 -6.96 14.07
CA LYS A 131 8.71 -8.05 13.08
C LYS A 131 7.39 -8.80 12.88
N THR A 132 6.78 -9.22 13.98
CA THR A 132 5.54 -10.00 13.96
C THR A 132 4.40 -9.21 13.34
N THR A 133 4.24 -7.94 13.70
CA THR A 133 3.18 -7.09 13.14
C THR A 133 3.38 -6.85 11.65
N LEU A 134 4.62 -6.65 11.20
CA LEU A 134 4.91 -6.51 9.77
C LEU A 134 4.64 -7.82 9.01
N ALA A 135 4.98 -8.97 9.61
CA ALA A 135 4.68 -10.28 9.05
C ALA A 135 3.15 -10.51 8.94
N LEU A 136 2.38 -10.09 9.95
CA LEU A 136 0.91 -10.13 9.92
C LEU A 136 0.34 -9.30 8.77
N PHE A 137 0.82 -8.06 8.59
CA PHE A 137 0.41 -7.21 7.47
C PHE A 137 0.75 -7.86 6.12
N PHE A 138 1.91 -8.51 6.03
CA PHE A 138 2.33 -9.19 4.82
C PHE A 138 1.47 -10.43 4.53
N LEU A 139 1.19 -11.26 5.54
CA LEU A 139 0.36 -12.47 5.36
C LEU A 139 -1.07 -12.13 4.95
N THR A 140 -1.68 -11.10 5.58
CA THR A 140 -3.03 -10.66 5.21
C THR A 140 -3.07 -10.06 3.81
N TRP A 141 -2.07 -9.28 3.42
CA TRP A 141 -1.94 -8.73 2.07
C TRP A 141 -1.72 -9.83 1.02
N LEU A 142 -0.82 -10.78 1.31
CA LEU A 142 -0.53 -11.90 0.40
C LEU A 142 -1.76 -12.81 0.20
N GLY A 143 -2.51 -13.08 1.28
CA GLY A 143 -3.77 -13.81 1.21
C GLY A 143 -4.83 -13.08 0.39
N GLY A 144 -4.91 -11.76 0.49
CA GLY A 144 -5.80 -10.94 -0.34
C GLY A 144 -5.40 -10.92 -1.82
N ARG A 145 -4.10 -10.93 -2.11
CA ARG A 145 -3.58 -11.01 -3.50
C ARG A 145 -3.82 -12.38 -4.17
N ASN A 146 -3.76 -13.44 -3.38
CA ASN A 146 -3.81 -14.81 -3.88
C ASN A 146 -4.74 -15.67 -3.02
N PRO A 147 -6.06 -15.42 -3.02
CA PRO A 147 -6.99 -16.10 -2.12
C PRO A 147 -7.06 -17.62 -2.35
N GLU A 148 -6.71 -18.08 -3.55
CA GLU A 148 -6.68 -19.50 -3.91
C GLU A 148 -5.42 -20.24 -3.42
N LYS A 149 -4.40 -19.51 -2.96
CA LYS A 149 -3.14 -20.13 -2.51
C LYS A 149 -3.11 -20.26 -1.00
N PRO A 150 -2.91 -21.48 -0.46
CA PRO A 150 -2.76 -21.68 0.96
C PRO A 150 -1.47 -21.05 1.48
N ILE A 151 -1.52 -20.50 2.68
CA ILE A 151 -0.34 -19.98 3.38
C ILE A 151 -0.07 -20.87 4.58
N LEU A 152 1.12 -21.45 4.66
CA LEU A 152 1.56 -22.26 5.80
C LEU A 152 2.40 -21.42 6.75
N GLY A 153 1.97 -21.33 8.01
CA GLY A 153 2.71 -20.73 9.09
C GLY A 153 3.24 -21.79 10.08
N GLY A 154 4.46 -21.63 10.55
CA GLY A 154 5.08 -22.50 11.56
C GLY A 154 5.72 -21.71 12.69
N SER A 155 5.69 -22.23 13.91
CA SER A 155 6.36 -21.67 15.07
C SER A 155 6.73 -22.78 16.07
N HIS A 156 7.68 -22.49 16.95
CA HIS A 156 8.05 -23.36 18.07
C HIS A 156 6.96 -23.41 19.17
N SER A 157 5.97 -22.50 19.15
CA SER A 157 4.93 -22.39 20.18
C SER A 157 3.54 -22.33 19.54
N ASN A 158 2.69 -23.29 19.89
CA ASN A 158 1.28 -23.32 19.44
C ASN A 158 0.47 -22.13 19.96
N ALA A 159 0.75 -21.66 21.18
CA ALA A 159 0.09 -20.47 21.73
C ALA A 159 0.42 -19.21 20.93
N PHE A 160 1.71 -19.05 20.55
CA PHE A 160 2.13 -17.94 19.70
C PHE A 160 1.48 -18.02 18.31
N LEU A 161 1.45 -19.20 17.70
CA LEU A 161 0.85 -19.39 16.39
C LEU A 161 -0.66 -19.10 16.38
N ARG A 162 -1.37 -19.52 17.43
CA ARG A 162 -2.79 -19.21 17.61
C ARG A 162 -3.01 -17.69 17.72
N GLY A 163 -2.20 -16.98 18.51
CA GLY A 163 -2.28 -15.52 18.62
C GLY A 163 -2.04 -14.81 17.27
N VAL A 164 -1.07 -15.28 16.48
CA VAL A 164 -0.81 -14.78 15.12
C VAL A 164 -2.03 -15.00 14.21
N TYR A 165 -2.64 -16.17 14.25
CA TYR A 165 -3.82 -16.50 13.45
C TYR A 165 -5.04 -15.64 13.82
N GLU A 166 -5.32 -15.49 15.11
CA GLU A 166 -6.43 -14.65 15.61
C GLU A 166 -6.24 -13.18 15.20
N GLU A 167 -5.01 -12.68 15.24
CA GLU A 167 -4.69 -11.32 14.82
C GLU A 167 -4.83 -11.15 13.30
N CYS A 168 -4.44 -12.14 12.49
CA CYS A 168 -4.67 -12.15 11.03
C CYS A 168 -6.16 -12.02 10.73
N ILE A 169 -7.01 -12.85 11.36
CA ILE A 169 -8.47 -12.78 11.17
C ILE A 169 -9.01 -11.43 11.58
N ARG A 170 -8.56 -10.90 12.71
CA ARG A 170 -8.96 -9.58 13.18
C ARG A 170 -8.59 -8.48 12.20
N CYS A 171 -7.37 -8.51 11.64
CA CYS A 171 -6.96 -7.58 10.60
C CYS A 171 -7.85 -7.65 9.36
N LEU A 172 -8.20 -8.84 8.89
CA LEU A 172 -9.08 -9.04 7.74
C LEU A 172 -10.49 -8.52 7.99
N LEU A 173 -11.06 -8.76 9.17
CA LEU A 173 -12.40 -8.30 9.53
C LEU A 173 -12.50 -6.77 9.70
N TYR A 174 -11.43 -6.12 10.20
CA TYR A 174 -11.40 -4.66 10.37
C TYR A 174 -11.02 -3.88 9.09
N THR A 175 -10.51 -4.54 8.08
CA THR A 175 -10.19 -3.92 6.78
C THR A 175 -11.28 -4.10 5.74
N SER A 176 -12.33 -4.85 6.05
CA SER A 176 -13.53 -4.89 5.21
C SER A 176 -14.28 -3.55 5.32
N PRO A 177 -14.64 -2.94 4.17
CA PRO A 177 -15.39 -1.67 4.13
C PRO A 177 -16.77 -1.80 4.75
#